data_07c6bd8f2feb7ddc71fb94336d7b6cb6
#
_entry.id   07c6bd8f2feb7ddc71fb94336d7b6cb6
#
_cell.length_a   1.000
_cell.length_b   1.000
_cell.length_c   1.000
_cell.angle_alpha   90.00
_cell.angle_beta   90.00
_cell.angle_gamma   90.00
#
_symmetry.space_group_name_H-M   'P 1'
#
loop_
_entity.id
_entity.type
_entity.pdbx_description
1 polymer ?
#
loop_
_entity_poly.entity_id
_entity_poly.type
_entity_poly.pdbx_seq_one_letter_code
_entity_poly.pdbx_strand_id
1 'polypeptide(L)'
;MGLADRPADKKIDKISRIVNETKRLVKEVKDHSNVYQQVCEMLRNDFPHYSWVGIYIVEGDYLSLRAWVGDHATEHTRIKVGEGICGLAAETGKTVIVPDVSKDFRYIMCFATTRSEIVVPIHKGKNVYGEIDIDSEELDAFDSKDESFLEQVAEALTGLFK
;
A
#
# COMPACT_ATOMS: atom_id res chain seq x y z
N MET A 1 -26.92 23.19 -7.73
CA MET A 1 -25.96 22.14 -7.37
C MET A 1 -25.13 21.82 -8.59
N GLY A 2 -23.89 22.24 -8.62
CA GLY A 2 -22.99 21.99 -9.73
C GLY A 2 -22.63 20.51 -9.84
N LEU A 3 -22.30 20.05 -11.05
CA LEU A 3 -21.85 18.69 -11.39
C LEU A 3 -20.62 18.19 -10.58
N ALA A 4 -19.96 19.08 -9.82
CA ALA A 4 -18.72 18.79 -9.07
C ALA A 4 -18.92 18.16 -7.67
N ASP A 5 -20.13 17.83 -7.27
CA ASP A 5 -20.43 17.42 -5.89
C ASP A 5 -20.84 15.95 -5.72
N ARG A 6 -20.61 15.13 -6.74
CA ARG A 6 -20.91 13.70 -6.68
C ARG A 6 -19.85 12.95 -5.87
N PRO A 7 -20.21 11.91 -5.10
CA PRO A 7 -19.24 11.10 -4.34
C PRO A 7 -18.10 10.54 -5.19
N ALA A 8 -18.38 10.19 -6.45
CA ALA A 8 -17.37 9.70 -7.39
C ALA A 8 -16.35 10.78 -7.75
N ASP A 9 -16.78 12.03 -7.93
CA ASP A 9 -15.89 13.15 -8.27
C ASP A 9 -14.96 13.47 -7.09
N LYS A 10 -15.48 13.41 -5.85
CA LYS A 10 -14.67 13.58 -4.63
C LYS A 10 -13.61 12.48 -4.46
N LYS A 11 -13.92 11.24 -4.84
CA LYS A 11 -12.97 10.12 -4.81
C LYS A 11 -11.86 10.33 -5.87
N ILE A 12 -12.20 10.75 -7.06
CA ILE A 12 -11.25 11.06 -8.15
C ILE A 12 -10.30 12.19 -7.71
N ASP A 13 -10.82 13.24 -7.09
CA ASP A 13 -10.01 14.35 -6.57
C ASP A 13 -9.03 13.91 -5.50
N LYS A 14 -9.43 13.05 -4.56
CA LYS A 14 -8.55 12.46 -3.54
C LYS A 14 -7.43 11.64 -4.16
N ILE A 15 -7.75 10.81 -5.13
CA ILE A 15 -6.78 9.97 -5.85
C ILE A 15 -5.73 10.83 -6.54
N SER A 16 -6.16 11.80 -7.34
CA SER A 16 -5.27 12.71 -8.06
C SER A 16 -4.38 13.50 -7.10
N ARG A 17 -4.96 13.98 -6.01
CA ARG A 17 -4.21 14.73 -4.99
C ARG A 17 -3.12 13.89 -4.34
N ILE A 18 -3.43 12.66 -3.94
CA ILE A 18 -2.45 11.76 -3.31
C ILE A 18 -1.33 11.39 -4.27
N VAL A 19 -1.67 11.04 -5.51
CA VAL A 19 -0.66 10.70 -6.54
C VAL A 19 0.26 11.90 -6.81
N ASN A 20 -0.29 13.08 -6.99
CA ASN A 20 0.49 14.30 -7.24
C ASN A 20 1.34 14.70 -6.04
N GLU A 21 0.80 14.59 -4.83
CA GLU A 21 1.56 14.88 -3.61
C GLU A 21 2.68 13.87 -3.38
N THR A 22 2.45 12.60 -3.68
CA THR A 22 3.51 11.57 -3.64
C THR A 22 4.65 11.93 -4.60
N LYS A 23 4.34 12.32 -5.83
CA LYS A 23 5.33 12.78 -6.82
C LYS A 23 6.14 13.98 -6.31
N ARG A 24 5.47 14.96 -5.68
CA ARG A 24 6.12 16.12 -5.10
C ARG A 24 7.07 15.73 -3.96
N LEU A 25 6.60 14.88 -3.04
CA LEU A 25 7.41 14.40 -1.91
C LEU A 25 8.67 13.66 -2.39
N VAL A 26 8.52 12.78 -3.37
CA VAL A 26 9.64 12.03 -3.97
C VAL A 26 10.69 12.96 -4.56
N LYS A 27 10.27 14.05 -5.17
CA LYS A 27 11.16 15.02 -5.80
C LYS A 27 11.85 15.96 -4.81
N GLU A 28 11.13 16.41 -3.77
CA GLU A 28 11.54 17.51 -2.91
C GLU A 28 12.08 17.07 -1.56
N VAL A 29 11.63 15.96 -1.02
CA VAL A 29 12.00 15.47 0.32
C VAL A 29 13.19 14.52 0.22
N LYS A 30 14.28 14.85 0.91
CA LYS A 30 15.52 14.05 0.90
C LYS A 30 15.45 12.82 1.81
N ASP A 31 14.71 12.91 2.89
CA ASP A 31 14.53 11.81 3.82
C ASP A 31 13.43 10.86 3.32
N HIS A 32 13.83 9.72 2.78
CA HIS A 32 12.91 8.71 2.24
C HIS A 32 11.97 8.16 3.30
N SER A 33 12.41 8.01 4.54
CA SER A 33 11.55 7.55 5.65
C SER A 33 10.38 8.50 5.87
N ASN A 34 10.61 9.79 5.74
CA ASN A 34 9.58 10.82 5.83
C ASN A 34 8.58 10.73 4.66
N VAL A 35 9.08 10.46 3.45
CA VAL A 35 8.19 10.25 2.27
C VAL A 35 7.28 9.05 2.52
N TYR A 36 7.81 7.92 2.96
CA TYR A 36 7.01 6.72 3.25
C TYR A 36 5.95 6.98 4.30
N GLN A 37 6.32 7.66 5.39
CA GLN A 37 5.40 7.98 6.49
C GLN A 37 4.26 8.87 6.02
N GLN A 38 4.55 9.94 5.27
CA GLN A 38 3.52 10.84 4.76
C GLN A 38 2.57 10.15 3.78
N VAL A 39 3.08 9.26 2.93
CA VAL A 39 2.22 8.48 2.01
C VAL A 39 1.29 7.57 2.80
N CYS A 40 1.78 6.86 3.81
CA CYS A 40 0.93 6.03 4.69
C CYS A 40 -0.16 6.87 5.37
N GLU A 41 0.19 8.05 5.88
CA GLU A 41 -0.75 8.97 6.53
C GLU A 41 -1.84 9.47 5.58
N MET A 42 -1.48 9.87 4.37
CA MET A 42 -2.45 10.32 3.36
C MET A 42 -3.44 9.20 3.01
N LEU A 43 -2.95 8.00 2.78
CA LEU A 43 -3.79 6.85 2.44
C LEU A 43 -4.74 6.50 3.58
N ARG A 44 -4.24 6.43 4.81
CA ARG A 44 -5.06 6.11 5.98
C ARG A 44 -6.10 7.18 6.26
N ASN A 45 -5.75 8.46 6.15
CA ASN A 45 -6.64 9.58 6.46
C ASN A 45 -7.77 9.74 5.44
N ASP A 46 -7.47 9.55 4.16
CA ASP A 46 -8.45 9.79 3.09
C ASP A 46 -9.33 8.57 2.78
N PHE A 47 -8.92 7.38 3.20
CA PHE A 47 -9.66 6.13 3.01
C PHE A 47 -9.89 5.44 4.35
N PRO A 48 -10.99 5.75 5.06
CA PRO A 48 -11.25 5.22 6.41
C PRO A 48 -11.29 3.70 6.50
N HIS A 49 -11.63 3.00 5.42
CA HIS A 49 -11.62 1.54 5.36
C HIS A 49 -10.23 0.93 5.17
N TYR A 50 -9.21 1.73 4.91
CA TYR A 50 -7.81 1.33 4.99
C TYR A 50 -7.39 1.35 6.46
N SER A 51 -7.61 0.24 7.17
CA SER A 51 -7.46 0.16 8.63
C SER A 51 -6.00 0.22 9.08
N TRP A 52 -5.11 -0.33 8.27
CA TRP A 52 -3.66 -0.29 8.46
C TRP A 52 -2.97 -0.12 7.12
N VAL A 53 -1.99 0.76 7.07
CA VAL A 53 -1.19 1.02 5.85
C VAL A 53 0.27 0.95 6.21
N GLY A 54 1.04 0.15 5.49
CA GLY A 54 2.48 0.04 5.68
C GLY A 54 3.25 0.05 4.36
N ILE A 55 4.49 0.48 4.42
CA ILE A 55 5.43 0.41 3.31
C ILE A 55 6.64 -0.42 3.74
N TYR A 56 6.87 -1.49 3.02
CA TYR A 56 8.02 -2.36 3.15
C TYR A 56 9.00 -2.11 2.02
N ILE A 57 10.29 -2.22 2.32
CA ILE A 57 11.36 -2.08 1.34
C ILE A 57 12.17 -3.38 1.29
N VAL A 58 12.50 -3.81 0.08
CA VAL A 58 13.29 -5.04 -0.15
C VAL A 58 14.75 -4.80 0.26
N GLU A 59 15.24 -5.65 1.14
CA GLU A 59 16.63 -5.71 1.58
C GLU A 59 17.12 -7.16 1.46
N GLY A 60 17.84 -7.46 0.37
CA GLY A 60 18.24 -8.85 0.06
C GLY A 60 17.02 -9.73 -0.16
N ASP A 61 16.90 -10.80 0.64
CA ASP A 61 15.79 -11.76 0.55
C ASP A 61 14.60 -11.40 1.44
N TYR A 62 14.59 -10.21 2.02
CA TYR A 62 13.58 -9.78 3.00
C TYR A 62 12.94 -8.46 2.63
N LEU A 63 11.70 -8.31 3.09
CA LEU A 63 10.96 -7.05 3.16
C LEU A 63 11.13 -6.48 4.56
N SER A 64 11.55 -5.23 4.68
CA SER A 64 11.70 -4.51 5.95
C SER A 64 10.68 -3.38 6.03
N LEU A 65 9.90 -3.34 7.12
CA LEU A 65 8.92 -2.28 7.36
C LEU A 65 9.60 -0.94 7.61
N ARG A 66 9.25 0.07 6.81
CA ARG A 66 9.85 1.41 6.89
C ARG A 66 8.91 2.47 7.44
N ALA A 67 7.64 2.32 7.21
CA ALA A 67 6.62 3.24 7.72
C ALA A 67 5.29 2.51 7.84
N TRP A 68 4.45 2.95 8.77
CA TRP A 68 3.11 2.44 8.91
C TRP A 68 2.22 3.41 9.67
N VAL A 69 0.91 3.30 9.44
CA VAL A 69 -0.15 4.00 10.18
C VAL A 69 -1.31 3.05 10.40
N GLY A 70 -1.79 2.96 11.61
CA GLY A 70 -2.91 2.11 12.01
C GLY A 70 -3.07 2.14 13.52
N ASP A 71 -4.06 1.43 14.05
CA ASP A 71 -4.34 1.43 15.48
C ASP A 71 -3.34 0.60 16.28
N HIS A 72 -2.69 -0.37 15.65
CA HIS A 72 -1.76 -1.28 16.30
C HIS A 72 -0.50 -1.50 15.44
N ALA A 73 0.65 -1.59 16.11
CA ALA A 73 1.90 -2.01 15.49
C ALA A 73 1.83 -3.48 15.09
N THR A 74 2.45 -3.84 13.97
CA THR A 74 2.62 -5.23 13.58
C THR A 74 3.88 -5.83 14.19
N GLU A 75 3.85 -7.14 14.47
CA GLU A 75 5.05 -7.92 14.82
C GLU A 75 5.86 -8.31 13.56
N HIS A 76 5.23 -8.30 12.39
CA HIS A 76 5.85 -8.66 11.12
C HIS A 76 6.59 -7.47 10.49
N THR A 77 7.66 -7.02 11.15
CA THR A 77 8.51 -5.92 10.66
C THR A 77 9.52 -6.36 9.61
N ARG A 78 9.72 -7.67 9.47
CA ARG A 78 10.63 -8.30 8.50
C ARG A 78 10.00 -9.58 7.97
N ILE A 79 9.78 -9.61 6.66
CA ILE A 79 9.08 -10.71 5.97
C ILE A 79 10.00 -11.24 4.87
N LYS A 80 10.16 -12.56 4.79
CA LYS A 80 10.92 -13.17 3.72
C LYS A 80 10.17 -13.10 2.40
N VAL A 81 10.86 -12.70 1.33
CA VAL A 81 10.31 -12.73 -0.03
C VAL A 81 9.86 -14.15 -0.37
N GLY A 82 8.65 -14.30 -0.87
CA GLY A 82 8.00 -15.59 -1.14
C GLY A 82 7.11 -16.11 -0.01
N GLU A 83 7.15 -15.52 1.19
CA GLU A 83 6.31 -15.93 2.33
C GLU A 83 5.14 -14.99 2.54
N GLY A 84 3.95 -15.55 2.72
CA GLY A 84 2.70 -14.80 2.93
C GLY A 84 2.26 -14.01 1.70
N ILE A 85 1.26 -13.16 1.87
CA ILE A 85 0.75 -12.30 0.78
C ILE A 85 1.77 -11.23 0.39
N CYS A 86 2.40 -10.58 1.36
CA CYS A 86 3.47 -9.62 1.11
C CYS A 86 4.66 -10.25 0.38
N GLY A 87 5.12 -11.41 0.84
CA GLY A 87 6.22 -12.12 0.19
C GLY A 87 5.90 -12.56 -1.23
N LEU A 88 4.66 -12.97 -1.48
CA LEU A 88 4.19 -13.34 -2.82
C LEU A 88 4.19 -12.14 -3.77
N ALA A 89 3.68 -11.00 -3.34
CA ALA A 89 3.67 -9.78 -4.14
C ALA A 89 5.10 -9.32 -4.50
N ALA A 90 6.01 -9.38 -3.54
CA ALA A 90 7.42 -9.04 -3.76
C ALA A 90 8.11 -10.01 -4.74
N GLU A 91 7.83 -11.31 -4.62
CA GLU A 91 8.41 -12.34 -5.48
C GLU A 91 7.93 -12.23 -6.93
N THR A 92 6.64 -11.98 -7.12
CA THR A 92 6.01 -11.97 -8.45
C THR A 92 6.02 -10.59 -9.13
N GLY A 93 6.20 -9.52 -8.35
CA GLY A 93 6.05 -8.15 -8.86
C GLY A 93 4.63 -7.79 -9.26
N LYS A 94 3.63 -8.52 -8.77
CA LYS A 94 2.22 -8.34 -9.09
C LYS A 94 1.41 -7.96 -7.87
N THR A 95 0.43 -7.07 -8.06
CA THR A 95 -0.55 -6.75 -7.03
C THR A 95 -1.34 -8.00 -6.63
N VAL A 96 -1.53 -8.17 -5.33
CA VAL A 96 -2.34 -9.25 -4.76
C VAL A 96 -3.51 -8.64 -3.99
N ILE A 97 -4.73 -9.02 -4.34
CA ILE A 97 -5.95 -8.63 -3.62
C ILE A 97 -6.54 -9.89 -2.98
N VAL A 98 -6.75 -9.84 -1.67
CA VAL A 98 -7.37 -10.92 -0.89
C VAL A 98 -8.70 -10.42 -0.35
N PRO A 99 -9.84 -10.79 -0.96
CA PRO A 99 -11.17 -10.34 -0.54
C PRO A 99 -11.58 -10.82 0.85
N ASP A 100 -11.12 -12.01 1.24
CA ASP A 100 -11.37 -12.61 2.53
C ASP A 100 -10.14 -13.40 2.99
N VAL A 101 -9.39 -12.83 3.93
CA VAL A 101 -8.14 -13.42 4.43
C VAL A 101 -8.38 -14.78 5.13
N SER A 102 -9.56 -15.01 5.68
CA SER A 102 -9.90 -16.28 6.34
C SER A 102 -9.99 -17.46 5.37
N LYS A 103 -10.13 -17.18 4.08
CA LYS A 103 -10.22 -18.19 3.01
C LYS A 103 -8.92 -18.36 2.22
N ASP A 104 -7.91 -17.58 2.51
CA ASP A 104 -6.62 -17.63 1.82
C ASP A 104 -5.56 -18.28 2.72
N PHE A 105 -5.14 -19.50 2.37
CA PHE A 105 -4.13 -20.23 3.14
C PHE A 105 -2.73 -19.59 3.12
N ARG A 106 -2.47 -18.67 2.21
CA ARG A 106 -1.20 -17.95 2.11
C ARG A 106 -1.09 -16.81 3.13
N TYR A 107 -2.23 -16.37 3.68
CA TYR A 107 -2.29 -15.25 4.61
C TYR A 107 -1.56 -15.56 5.91
N ILE A 108 -0.67 -14.65 6.32
CA ILE A 108 -0.04 -14.65 7.63
C ILE A 108 -0.73 -13.59 8.48
N MET A 109 -1.35 -14.01 9.58
CA MET A 109 -2.10 -13.11 10.45
C MET A 109 -1.20 -12.05 11.08
N CYS A 110 -1.40 -10.78 10.70
CA CYS A 110 -0.80 -9.61 11.35
C CYS A 110 -1.70 -9.07 12.45
N PHE A 111 -3.00 -9.04 12.18
CA PHE A 111 -4.04 -8.53 13.10
C PHE A 111 -5.25 -9.44 13.07
N ALA A 112 -5.81 -9.75 14.25
CA ALA A 112 -7.00 -10.60 14.36
C ALA A 112 -8.25 -9.98 13.72
N THR A 113 -8.28 -8.64 13.57
CA THR A 113 -9.41 -7.88 13.01
C THR A 113 -9.36 -7.70 11.50
N THR A 114 -8.24 -8.01 10.85
CA THR A 114 -8.10 -7.91 9.38
C THR A 114 -9.03 -8.91 8.70
N ARG A 115 -9.78 -8.43 7.70
CA ARG A 115 -10.71 -9.25 6.91
C ARG A 115 -10.37 -9.30 5.43
N SER A 116 -9.80 -8.23 4.87
CA SER A 116 -9.30 -8.18 3.50
C SER A 116 -7.96 -7.45 3.43
N GLU A 117 -7.20 -7.67 2.36
CA GLU A 117 -5.86 -7.12 2.18
C GLU A 117 -5.58 -6.83 0.72
N ILE A 118 -4.83 -5.78 0.45
CA ILE A 118 -4.20 -5.51 -0.84
C ILE A 118 -2.72 -5.23 -0.64
N VAL A 119 -1.89 -5.83 -1.47
CA VAL A 119 -0.44 -5.57 -1.51
C VAL A 119 -0.04 -5.16 -2.92
N VAL A 120 0.57 -4.00 -3.05
CA VAL A 120 0.95 -3.41 -4.34
C VAL A 120 2.47 -3.23 -4.39
N PRO A 121 3.18 -3.94 -5.28
CA PRO A 121 4.62 -3.80 -5.41
C PRO A 121 5.05 -2.43 -5.93
N ILE A 122 6.17 -1.95 -5.39
CA ILE A 122 6.90 -0.78 -5.90
C ILE A 122 8.01 -1.35 -6.79
N HIS A 123 7.84 -1.28 -8.12
CA HIS A 123 8.74 -1.94 -9.06
C HIS A 123 8.99 -1.13 -10.33
N LYS A 124 10.14 -1.39 -10.97
CA LYS A 124 10.45 -0.98 -12.35
C LYS A 124 10.80 -2.23 -13.15
N GLY A 125 9.97 -2.56 -14.13
CA GLY A 125 10.12 -3.80 -14.86
C GLY A 125 10.10 -5.01 -13.92
N LYS A 126 11.18 -5.80 -13.92
CA LYS A 126 11.32 -6.99 -13.06
C LYS A 126 11.91 -6.68 -11.67
N ASN A 127 12.41 -5.46 -11.45
CA ASN A 127 13.04 -5.09 -10.19
C ASN A 127 11.99 -4.60 -9.20
N VAL A 128 11.79 -5.33 -8.12
CA VAL A 128 10.90 -4.95 -7.01
C VAL A 128 11.73 -4.31 -5.92
N TYR A 129 11.39 -3.08 -5.55
CA TYR A 129 12.08 -2.31 -4.52
C TYR A 129 11.38 -2.36 -3.16
N GLY A 130 10.10 -2.64 -3.15
CA GLY A 130 9.27 -2.66 -1.96
C GLY A 130 7.82 -2.89 -2.30
N GLU A 131 6.94 -2.55 -1.37
CA GLU A 131 5.49 -2.69 -1.55
C GLU A 131 4.71 -1.79 -0.60
N ILE A 132 3.47 -1.50 -0.99
CA ILE A 132 2.45 -0.89 -0.15
C ILE A 132 1.53 -2.03 0.30
N ASP A 133 1.40 -2.22 1.61
CA ASP A 133 0.53 -3.22 2.22
C ASP A 133 -0.61 -2.52 2.97
N ILE A 134 -1.84 -2.87 2.63
CA ILE A 134 -3.03 -2.29 3.25
C ILE A 134 -3.97 -3.39 3.72
N ASP A 135 -4.28 -3.36 5.01
CA ASP A 135 -5.28 -4.21 5.64
C ASP A 135 -6.58 -3.44 5.88
N SER A 136 -7.71 -4.13 5.73
CA SER A 136 -9.02 -3.62 6.08
C SER A 136 -9.77 -4.56 7.01
N GLU A 137 -10.52 -3.99 7.94
CA GLU A 137 -11.45 -4.72 8.80
C GLU A 137 -12.79 -5.03 8.10
N GLU A 138 -12.94 -4.58 6.85
CA GLU A 138 -14.08 -4.88 6.00
C GLU A 138 -13.75 -6.02 5.03
N LEU A 139 -14.73 -6.89 4.73
CA LEU A 139 -14.62 -7.87 3.67
C LEU A 139 -14.66 -7.18 2.31
N ASP A 140 -13.90 -7.72 1.35
CA ASP A 140 -13.91 -7.26 -0.05
C ASP A 140 -13.74 -5.74 -0.19
N ALA A 141 -12.84 -5.17 0.62
CA ALA A 141 -12.65 -3.72 0.72
C ALA A 141 -11.95 -3.10 -0.49
N PHE A 142 -11.30 -3.90 -1.32
CA PHE A 142 -10.45 -3.42 -2.42
C PHE A 142 -10.94 -3.93 -3.77
N ASP A 143 -11.13 -3.00 -4.70
CA ASP A 143 -11.55 -3.28 -6.07
C ASP A 143 -10.46 -2.89 -7.09
N SER A 144 -10.78 -2.99 -8.39
CA SER A 144 -9.85 -2.63 -9.48
C SER A 144 -9.49 -1.14 -9.50
N LYS A 145 -10.32 -0.27 -8.92
CA LYS A 145 -10.03 1.16 -8.80
C LYS A 145 -8.99 1.42 -7.72
N ASP A 146 -9.09 0.72 -6.59
CA ASP A 146 -8.06 0.77 -5.55
C ASP A 146 -6.73 0.25 -6.09
N GLU A 147 -6.73 -0.87 -6.81
CA GLU A 147 -5.54 -1.42 -7.45
C GLU A 147 -4.88 -0.40 -8.39
N SER A 148 -5.63 0.16 -9.33
CA SER A 148 -5.12 1.16 -10.29
C SER A 148 -4.57 2.40 -9.59
N PHE A 149 -5.27 2.90 -8.60
CA PHE A 149 -4.84 4.04 -7.80
C PHE A 149 -3.53 3.77 -7.04
N LEU A 150 -3.48 2.67 -6.31
CA LEU A 150 -2.32 2.31 -5.51
C LEU A 150 -1.10 1.96 -6.38
N GLU A 151 -1.32 1.41 -7.56
CA GLU A 151 -0.24 1.20 -8.54
C GLU A 151 0.34 2.53 -9.03
N GLN A 152 -0.47 3.59 -9.20
CA GLN A 152 0.04 4.92 -9.51
C GLN A 152 0.87 5.53 -8.36
N VAL A 153 0.45 5.32 -7.12
CA VAL A 153 1.22 5.74 -5.93
C VAL A 153 2.56 4.98 -5.87
N ALA A 154 2.51 3.67 -6.07
CA ALA A 154 3.71 2.82 -6.10
C ALA A 154 4.67 3.24 -7.23
N GLU A 155 4.16 3.53 -8.41
CA GLU A 155 4.97 4.04 -9.53
C GLU A 155 5.66 5.37 -9.19
N ALA A 156 4.94 6.29 -8.55
CA ALA A 156 5.54 7.54 -8.09
C ALA A 156 6.68 7.32 -7.08
N LEU A 157 6.53 6.35 -6.18
CA LEU A 157 7.55 5.99 -5.19
C LEU A 157 8.82 5.40 -5.84
N THR A 158 8.75 4.86 -7.04
CA THR A 158 9.94 4.34 -7.73
C THR A 158 11.00 5.40 -7.98
N GLY A 159 10.63 6.67 -7.99
CA GLY A 159 11.57 7.80 -8.08
C GLY A 159 12.60 7.88 -6.94
N LEU A 160 12.34 7.22 -5.80
CA LEU A 160 13.28 7.13 -4.69
C LEU A 160 14.41 6.12 -4.92
N PHE A 161 14.30 5.30 -5.93
CA PHE A 161 15.25 4.21 -6.24
C PHE A 161 15.97 4.49 -7.56
N LYS A 162 17.25 4.24 -7.57
CA LYS A 162 18.09 4.41 -8.77
C LYS A 162 18.14 3.15 -9.63
#